data_4c4683b11aa1bf1e0f36e872dd7ecfaa
#
_entry.id   4c4683b11aa1bf1e0f36e872dd7ecfaa
#
_cell.length_a   1.000
_cell.length_b   1.000
_cell.length_c   1.000
_cell.angle_alpha   90.00
_cell.angle_beta   90.00
_cell.angle_gamma   90.00
#
_symmetry.space_group_name_H-M   'P 1'
#
loop_
_entity.id
_entity.type
_entity.pdbx_description
1 polymer ?
#
loop_
_entity_poly.entity_id
_entity_poly.type
_entity_poly.pdbx_seq_one_letter_code
_entity_poly.pdbx_strand_id
1 'polypeptide(L)'
;VRPSYQKNNGTHPVINNNYGILLGILMFMAPYSFYCASVYTEAMFIMFIVLFFYFSQKKQWLIAGLMSAFASATRIVGCTLVFALIIELYLDYKNKNTVIDSKKAGIWQNVRDFVVHFIKTPKEILSVMLCPLGTFIYMTFLRFFCGDVWAFMHVQIAWREDSYFPVIGVMWKACTGQIEPRYTYMGWFCIAAFAVYAYMIYRKYYSMAFFGIIALLVPLTSHVMSTCRFIIGSFVIFIGVYDLMTAGGREYLELKNKKKVIAIDSIVLITFFALELFLLFLWYNSDCWLM
;
A
#
# COMPACT_ATOMS: atom_id res chain seq x y z
N VAL A 1 -9.82 4.47 -17.25
CA VAL A 1 -8.73 4.82 -18.12
C VAL A 1 -7.89 3.59 -18.19
N ARG A 2 -7.73 3.01 -19.39
CA ARG A 2 -6.34 2.63 -19.59
C ARG A 2 -5.61 3.90 -19.16
N PRO A 3 -4.80 3.91 -18.08
CA PRO A 3 -3.93 5.02 -17.83
C PRO A 3 -3.38 5.32 -19.19
N SER A 4 -3.65 6.54 -19.69
CA SER A 4 -3.35 6.84 -21.06
C SER A 4 -1.94 6.36 -21.24
N TYR A 5 -1.79 5.22 -21.91
CA TYR A 5 -0.54 4.79 -22.43
C TYR A 5 -0.23 5.84 -23.49
N GLN A 6 0.06 7.04 -23.03
CA GLN A 6 0.96 7.86 -23.78
C GLN A 6 2.12 6.92 -23.97
N LYS A 7 2.42 6.66 -25.20
CA LYS A 7 3.49 5.83 -25.71
C LYS A 7 4.86 6.35 -25.28
N ASN A 8 4.94 6.79 -24.04
CA ASN A 8 6.09 7.16 -23.26
C ASN A 8 6.51 5.92 -22.51
N ASN A 9 7.28 5.07 -23.22
CA ASN A 9 8.31 4.20 -22.71
C ASN A 9 8.13 3.71 -21.25
N GLY A 10 7.13 2.82 -21.04
CA GLY A 10 7.18 1.86 -19.93
C GLY A 10 6.97 2.37 -18.49
N THR A 11 6.59 3.62 -18.28
CA THR A 11 6.36 4.19 -16.96
C THR A 11 4.89 4.36 -16.66
N HIS A 12 4.57 4.14 -15.40
CA HIS A 12 3.32 4.23 -14.67
C HIS A 12 2.15 4.90 -15.39
N PRO A 13 0.96 4.29 -15.24
CA PRO A 13 -0.26 4.93 -15.68
C PRO A 13 -0.44 6.28 -14.96
N VAL A 14 -0.42 7.37 -15.70
CA VAL A 14 -0.75 8.70 -15.17
C VAL A 14 -2.25 8.70 -14.83
N ILE A 15 -2.56 8.72 -13.55
CA ILE A 15 -3.93 8.91 -13.08
C ILE A 15 -4.34 10.33 -13.42
N ASN A 16 -5.31 10.50 -14.31
CA ASN A 16 -5.84 11.81 -14.68
C ASN A 16 -6.46 12.49 -13.44
N ASN A 17 -6.32 13.81 -13.27
CA ASN A 17 -6.75 14.57 -12.10
C ASN A 17 -8.22 14.30 -11.69
N ASN A 18 -9.12 14.12 -12.64
CA ASN A 18 -10.53 13.83 -12.37
C ASN A 18 -10.76 12.50 -11.65
N TYR A 19 -9.83 11.54 -11.79
CA TYR A 19 -9.93 10.23 -11.14
C TYR A 19 -9.34 10.23 -9.74
N GLY A 20 -8.39 11.12 -9.46
CA GLY A 20 -7.83 11.30 -8.12
C GLY A 20 -8.90 11.70 -7.11
N ILE A 21 -9.80 12.59 -7.50
CA ILE A 21 -10.92 13.03 -6.65
C ILE A 21 -11.86 11.86 -6.36
N LEU A 22 -12.24 11.08 -7.38
CA LEU A 22 -13.11 9.92 -7.19
C LEU A 22 -12.47 8.84 -6.32
N LEU A 23 -11.18 8.56 -6.53
CA LEU A 23 -10.43 7.63 -5.67
C LEU A 23 -10.37 8.13 -4.23
N GLY A 24 -10.20 9.43 -4.02
CA GLY A 24 -10.28 10.04 -2.69
C GLY A 24 -11.64 9.83 -2.03
N ILE A 25 -12.73 10.10 -2.76
CA ILE A 25 -14.09 9.86 -2.27
C ILE A 25 -14.31 8.38 -1.95
N LEU A 26 -13.92 7.47 -2.84
CA LEU A 26 -14.01 6.03 -2.62
C LEU A 26 -13.26 5.58 -1.37
N MET A 27 -12.07 6.12 -1.14
CA MET A 27 -11.26 5.80 0.03
C MET A 27 -11.95 6.25 1.34
N PHE A 28 -12.54 7.45 1.36
CA PHE A 28 -13.23 7.97 2.55
C PHE A 28 -14.62 7.34 2.78
N MET A 29 -15.22 6.76 1.76
CA MET A 29 -16.47 6.00 1.86
C MET A 29 -16.24 4.49 2.00
N ALA A 30 -15.01 4.03 1.98
CA ALA A 30 -14.70 2.60 2.06
C ALA A 30 -14.94 2.04 3.47
N PRO A 31 -15.29 0.76 3.57
CA PRO A 31 -15.36 0.06 4.85
C PRO A 31 -14.09 0.27 5.67
N TYR A 32 -14.22 0.53 6.97
CA TYR A 32 -13.11 0.86 7.90
C TYR A 32 -12.48 2.25 7.71
N SER A 33 -13.00 3.13 6.86
CA SER A 33 -12.45 4.48 6.69
C SER A 33 -12.66 5.37 7.92
N PHE A 34 -13.61 5.03 8.81
CA PHE A 34 -13.82 5.73 10.08
C PHE A 34 -12.57 5.75 10.97
N TYR A 35 -11.65 4.78 10.80
CA TYR A 35 -10.35 4.84 11.47
C TYR A 35 -9.51 6.06 11.08
N CYS A 36 -9.75 6.64 9.90
CA CYS A 36 -9.10 7.88 9.50
C CYS A 36 -9.64 9.11 10.26
N ALA A 37 -10.87 9.04 10.76
CA ALA A 37 -11.50 10.09 11.57
C ALA A 37 -11.33 9.88 13.08
N SER A 38 -10.87 8.70 13.49
CA SER A 38 -10.64 8.35 14.88
C SER A 38 -9.25 8.79 15.37
N VAL A 39 -8.98 8.67 16.68
CA VAL A 39 -7.70 9.03 17.29
C VAL A 39 -6.62 7.97 16.96
N TYR A 40 -6.46 7.68 15.67
CA TYR A 40 -5.47 6.76 15.13
C TYR A 40 -4.54 7.48 14.14
N THR A 41 -3.44 6.84 13.78
CA THR A 41 -2.43 7.43 12.88
C THR A 41 -2.70 7.17 11.40
N GLU A 42 -3.83 6.54 11.04
CA GLU A 42 -4.14 6.12 9.66
C GLU A 42 -4.18 7.29 8.69
N ALA A 43 -4.88 8.35 9.00
CA ALA A 43 -4.99 9.51 8.11
C ALA A 43 -3.63 10.14 7.81
N MET A 44 -2.79 10.32 8.84
CA MET A 44 -1.45 10.85 8.69
C MET A 44 -0.56 9.90 7.88
N PHE A 45 -0.65 8.61 8.15
CA PHE A 45 0.09 7.58 7.42
C PHE A 45 -0.27 7.57 5.93
N ILE A 46 -1.58 7.57 5.60
CA ILE A 46 -2.08 7.63 4.22
C ILE A 46 -1.57 8.89 3.52
N MET A 47 -1.64 10.05 4.17
CA MET A 47 -1.15 11.30 3.62
C MET A 47 0.32 11.19 3.19
N PHE A 48 1.19 10.65 4.05
CA PHE A 48 2.61 10.51 3.74
C PHE A 48 2.87 9.48 2.65
N ILE A 49 2.11 8.38 2.58
CA ILE A 49 2.23 7.40 1.49
C ILE A 49 1.80 8.02 0.15
N VAL A 50 0.70 8.76 0.13
CA VAL A 50 0.23 9.45 -1.09
C VAL A 50 1.28 10.45 -1.57
N LEU A 51 1.84 11.26 -0.66
CA LEU A 51 2.92 12.19 -0.98
C LEU A 51 4.18 11.47 -1.45
N PHE A 52 4.53 10.35 -0.84
CA PHE A 52 5.65 9.51 -1.28
C PHE A 52 5.49 9.10 -2.75
N PHE A 53 4.36 8.51 -3.14
CA PHE A 53 4.14 8.09 -4.53
C PHE A 53 4.04 9.29 -5.47
N TYR A 54 3.46 10.40 -5.05
CA TYR A 54 3.39 11.62 -5.83
C TYR A 54 4.78 12.16 -6.17
N PHE A 55 5.67 12.29 -5.17
CA PHE A 55 7.03 12.77 -5.39
C PHE A 55 7.90 11.75 -6.13
N SER A 56 7.70 10.45 -5.92
CA SER A 56 8.36 9.38 -6.69
C SER A 56 8.02 9.48 -8.17
N GLN A 57 6.75 9.70 -8.53
CA GLN A 57 6.34 9.91 -9.92
C GLN A 57 6.96 11.16 -10.55
N LYS A 58 7.19 12.20 -9.75
CA LYS A 58 7.92 13.40 -10.16
C LYS A 58 9.46 13.23 -10.17
N LYS A 59 9.97 12.03 -9.84
CA LYS A 59 11.41 11.73 -9.75
C LYS A 59 12.15 12.61 -8.73
N GLN A 60 11.42 13.12 -7.75
CA GLN A 60 11.95 13.90 -6.63
C GLN A 60 12.30 12.96 -5.47
N TRP A 61 13.34 12.13 -5.68
CA TRP A 61 13.67 10.98 -4.84
C TRP A 61 13.93 11.34 -3.38
N LEU A 62 14.65 12.44 -3.11
CA LEU A 62 14.93 12.89 -1.73
C LEU A 62 13.67 13.27 -0.98
N ILE A 63 12.72 13.95 -1.65
CA ILE A 63 11.45 14.34 -1.02
C ILE A 63 10.59 13.08 -0.80
N ALA A 64 10.59 12.15 -1.75
CA ALA A 64 9.92 10.86 -1.57
C ALA A 64 10.51 10.09 -0.37
N GLY A 65 11.84 10.02 -0.25
CA GLY A 65 12.50 9.43 0.92
C GLY A 65 12.11 10.10 2.23
N LEU A 66 12.01 11.43 2.26
CA LEU A 66 11.57 12.19 3.42
C LEU A 66 10.10 11.88 3.78
N MET A 67 9.20 11.78 2.79
CA MET A 67 7.80 11.39 3.04
C MET A 67 7.73 9.96 3.60
N SER A 68 8.57 9.05 3.11
CA SER A 68 8.70 7.71 3.68
C SER A 68 9.21 7.74 5.12
N ALA A 69 10.16 8.62 5.47
CA ALA A 69 10.62 8.82 6.84
C ALA A 69 9.47 9.23 7.77
N PHE A 70 8.63 10.19 7.36
CA PHE A 70 7.45 10.57 8.12
C PHE A 70 6.43 9.42 8.22
N ALA A 71 6.19 8.67 7.13
CA ALA A 71 5.33 7.50 7.17
C ALA A 71 5.87 6.45 8.17
N SER A 72 7.18 6.20 8.18
CA SER A 72 7.82 5.24 9.09
C SER A 72 7.84 5.70 10.55
N ALA A 73 7.77 7.02 10.81
CA ALA A 73 7.59 7.58 12.14
C ALA A 73 6.16 7.41 12.67
N THR A 74 5.16 7.38 11.77
CA THR A 74 3.76 7.14 12.18
C THR A 74 3.46 5.67 12.40
N ARG A 75 4.00 4.80 11.56
CA ARG A 75 3.80 3.33 11.61
C ARG A 75 5.01 2.61 11.08
N ILE A 76 5.44 1.56 11.77
CA ILE A 76 6.62 0.76 11.35
C ILE A 76 6.50 0.23 9.93
N VAL A 77 5.29 -0.07 9.47
CA VAL A 77 4.99 -0.49 8.09
C VAL A 77 5.45 0.54 7.06
N GLY A 78 5.58 1.83 7.43
CA GLY A 78 6.15 2.87 6.57
C GLY A 78 7.58 2.58 6.10
N CYS A 79 8.37 1.81 6.87
CA CYS A 79 9.70 1.38 6.44
C CYS A 79 9.67 0.56 5.15
N THR A 80 8.56 -0.14 4.87
CA THR A 80 8.42 -0.98 3.67
C THR A 80 8.35 -0.17 2.38
N LEU A 81 8.13 1.14 2.44
CA LEU A 81 8.23 2.05 1.31
C LEU A 81 9.65 2.08 0.69
N VAL A 82 10.67 1.64 1.41
CA VAL A 82 12.02 1.46 0.88
C VAL A 82 12.02 0.55 -0.36
N PHE A 83 11.25 -0.54 -0.32
CA PHE A 83 11.15 -1.47 -1.45
C PHE A 83 10.44 -0.82 -2.64
N ALA A 84 9.38 -0.05 -2.38
CA ALA A 84 8.69 0.71 -3.42
C ALA A 84 9.63 1.73 -4.07
N LEU A 85 10.44 2.44 -3.27
CA LEU A 85 11.40 3.42 -3.79
C LEU A 85 12.48 2.77 -4.66
N ILE A 86 13.02 1.62 -4.23
CA ILE A 86 14.02 0.87 -5.02
C ILE A 86 13.43 0.44 -6.36
N ILE A 87 12.17 -0.04 -6.37
CA ILE A 87 11.48 -0.42 -7.61
C ILE A 87 11.32 0.79 -8.53
N GLU A 88 10.91 1.95 -8.00
CA GLU A 88 10.75 3.19 -8.77
C GLU A 88 12.09 3.64 -9.38
N LEU A 89 13.16 3.64 -8.60
CA LEU A 89 14.52 3.96 -9.06
C LEU A 89 14.97 3.00 -10.18
N TYR A 90 14.73 1.70 -10.00
CA TYR A 90 15.06 0.70 -11.02
C TYR A 90 14.28 0.92 -12.32
N LEU A 91 12.97 1.22 -12.20
CA LEU A 91 12.14 1.48 -13.38
C LEU A 91 12.57 2.76 -14.11
N ASP A 92 12.93 3.82 -13.39
CA ASP A 92 13.45 5.05 -13.99
C ASP A 92 14.79 4.82 -14.69
N TYR A 93 15.71 4.09 -14.04
CA TYR A 93 16.99 3.68 -14.63
C TYR A 93 16.79 2.88 -15.93
N LYS A 94 15.92 1.86 -15.89
CA LYS A 94 15.62 1.03 -17.05
C LYS A 94 15.06 1.84 -18.19
N ASN A 95 14.14 2.77 -17.92
CA ASN A 95 13.53 3.61 -18.95
C ASN A 95 14.54 4.54 -19.63
N LYS A 96 15.46 5.11 -18.86
CA LYS A 96 16.54 5.95 -19.41
C LYS A 96 17.47 5.16 -20.34
N ASN A 97 17.81 3.92 -19.97
CA ASN A 97 18.77 3.12 -20.72
C ASN A 97 18.16 2.39 -21.92
N THR A 98 16.84 2.02 -21.89
CA THR A 98 16.17 1.44 -23.07
C THR A 98 16.06 2.41 -24.25
N VAL A 99 16.18 3.71 -24.00
CA VAL A 99 16.23 4.73 -25.05
C VAL A 99 17.62 4.81 -25.71
N ILE A 100 18.67 4.41 -24.99
CA ILE A 100 20.10 4.57 -25.42
C ILE A 100 20.63 3.28 -26.07
N ASP A 101 20.21 2.11 -25.60
CA ASP A 101 20.78 0.83 -26.04
C ASP A 101 19.69 -0.16 -26.43
N SER A 102 19.57 -0.41 -27.74
CA SER A 102 18.58 -1.35 -28.32
C SER A 102 18.93 -2.83 -28.09
N LYS A 103 20.05 -3.14 -27.40
CA LYS A 103 20.42 -4.51 -27.07
C LYS A 103 19.59 -5.04 -25.90
N LYS A 104 18.90 -6.17 -26.10
CA LYS A 104 18.20 -6.93 -25.05
C LYS A 104 19.21 -7.51 -24.06
N ALA A 105 19.65 -6.71 -23.09
CA ALA A 105 20.42 -7.23 -21.98
C ALA A 105 19.58 -8.19 -21.12
N GLY A 106 20.18 -9.25 -20.62
CA GLY A 106 19.54 -10.20 -19.72
C GLY A 106 19.11 -9.51 -18.41
N ILE A 107 18.08 -10.07 -17.73
CA ILE A 107 17.55 -9.51 -16.48
C ILE A 107 18.68 -9.28 -15.45
N TRP A 108 19.57 -10.24 -15.28
CA TRP A 108 20.69 -10.18 -14.34
C TRP A 108 21.70 -9.08 -14.67
N GLN A 109 21.95 -8.85 -15.96
CA GLN A 109 22.82 -7.77 -16.41
C GLN A 109 22.20 -6.41 -16.09
N ASN A 110 20.91 -6.23 -16.36
CA ASN A 110 20.20 -4.99 -16.04
C ASN A 110 20.19 -4.69 -14.52
N VAL A 111 20.01 -5.72 -13.68
CA VAL A 111 20.06 -5.56 -12.23
C VAL A 111 21.48 -5.18 -11.76
N ARG A 112 22.51 -5.85 -12.28
CA ARG A 112 23.91 -5.53 -11.94
C ARG A 112 24.25 -4.10 -12.32
N ASP A 113 23.87 -3.69 -13.52
CA ASP A 113 24.19 -2.36 -14.04
C ASP A 113 23.43 -1.27 -13.25
N PHE A 114 22.17 -1.56 -12.83
CA PHE A 114 21.44 -0.70 -11.92
C PHE A 114 22.14 -0.57 -10.57
N VAL A 115 22.61 -1.66 -9.96
CA VAL A 115 23.34 -1.61 -8.67
C VAL A 115 24.60 -0.76 -8.79
N VAL A 116 25.35 -0.91 -9.87
CA VAL A 116 26.55 -0.08 -10.14
C VAL A 116 26.18 1.40 -10.30
N HIS A 117 25.09 1.70 -11.00
CA HIS A 117 24.56 3.06 -11.14
C HIS A 117 24.14 3.63 -9.78
N PHE A 118 23.36 2.88 -9.02
CA PHE A 118 22.85 3.27 -7.71
C PHE A 118 23.97 3.64 -6.73
N ILE A 119 25.04 2.81 -6.67
CA ILE A 119 26.22 3.09 -5.82
C ILE A 119 26.94 4.39 -6.23
N LYS A 120 26.90 4.75 -7.50
CA LYS A 120 27.50 5.99 -8.01
C LYS A 120 26.63 7.23 -7.82
N THR A 121 25.36 7.06 -7.40
CA THR A 121 24.39 8.17 -7.29
C THR A 121 24.06 8.47 -5.83
N PRO A 122 24.82 9.34 -5.13
CA PRO A 122 24.67 9.57 -3.69
C PRO A 122 23.28 10.09 -3.30
N LYS A 123 22.60 10.83 -4.20
CA LYS A 123 21.22 11.32 -3.96
C LYS A 123 20.22 10.18 -3.87
N GLU A 124 20.37 9.13 -4.66
CA GLU A 124 19.49 7.96 -4.64
C GLU A 124 19.74 7.11 -3.39
N ILE A 125 21.02 6.92 -3.02
CA ILE A 125 21.39 6.24 -1.76
C ILE A 125 20.79 6.98 -0.57
N LEU A 126 20.97 8.30 -0.50
CA LEU A 126 20.44 9.11 0.59
C LEU A 126 18.91 9.02 0.67
N SER A 127 18.21 9.03 -0.47
CA SER A 127 16.75 8.89 -0.49
C SER A 127 16.28 7.56 0.07
N VAL A 128 16.98 6.47 -0.21
CA VAL A 128 16.68 5.13 0.32
C VAL A 128 16.99 5.05 1.82
N MET A 129 18.11 5.63 2.26
CA MET A 129 18.49 5.69 3.68
C MET A 129 17.53 6.51 4.52
N LEU A 130 16.86 7.51 3.95
CA LEU A 130 15.83 8.29 4.65
C LEU A 130 14.59 7.46 4.99
N CYS A 131 14.24 6.45 4.19
CA CYS A 131 12.99 5.71 4.38
C CYS A 131 12.78 5.15 5.79
N PRO A 132 13.73 4.44 6.41
CA PRO A 132 13.56 3.91 7.76
C PRO A 132 13.87 4.93 8.87
N LEU A 133 14.29 6.15 8.54
CA LEU A 133 14.81 7.14 9.51
C LEU A 133 13.79 7.45 10.62
N GLY A 134 12.50 7.56 10.27
CA GLY A 134 11.46 7.85 11.26
C GLY A 134 11.35 6.77 12.34
N THR A 135 11.39 5.51 11.92
CA THR A 135 11.42 4.38 12.87
C THR A 135 12.69 4.38 13.71
N PHE A 136 13.87 4.65 13.13
CA PHE A 136 15.10 4.73 13.91
C PHE A 136 15.08 5.85 14.94
N ILE A 137 14.53 7.01 14.61
CA ILE A 137 14.33 8.11 15.58
C ILE A 137 13.42 7.64 16.72
N TYR A 138 12.31 6.96 16.41
CA TYR A 138 11.40 6.43 17.40
C TYR A 138 12.06 5.36 18.29
N MET A 139 12.82 4.43 17.71
CA MET A 139 13.58 3.43 18.47
C MET A 139 14.62 4.07 19.40
N THR A 140 15.27 5.14 18.93
CA THR A 140 16.22 5.92 19.74
C THR A 140 15.50 6.59 20.91
N PHE A 141 14.34 7.20 20.67
CA PHE A 141 13.50 7.76 21.72
C PHE A 141 13.13 6.69 22.78
N LEU A 142 12.67 5.51 22.35
CA LEU A 142 12.34 4.42 23.27
C LEU A 142 13.53 3.96 24.10
N ARG A 143 14.73 3.93 23.53
CA ARG A 143 15.95 3.61 24.25
C ARG A 143 16.19 4.56 25.44
N PHE A 144 15.98 5.86 25.23
CA PHE A 144 16.17 6.85 26.28
C PHE A 144 15.00 6.90 27.26
N PHE A 145 13.77 6.64 26.80
CA PHE A 145 12.57 6.78 27.62
C PHE A 145 12.29 5.56 28.51
N CYS A 146 12.41 4.35 27.97
CA CYS A 146 12.10 3.10 28.69
C CYS A 146 13.24 2.08 28.73
N GLY A 147 14.41 2.42 28.19
CA GLY A 147 15.60 1.56 28.19
C GLY A 147 15.57 0.42 27.17
N ASP A 148 14.45 0.26 26.42
CA ASP A 148 14.24 -0.82 25.49
C ASP A 148 13.92 -0.30 24.08
N VAL A 149 14.83 -0.55 23.13
CA VAL A 149 14.71 -0.16 21.71
C VAL A 149 13.51 -0.84 21.04
N TRP A 150 13.17 -2.05 21.46
CA TRP A 150 12.13 -2.89 20.89
C TRP A 150 10.82 -2.85 21.68
N ALA A 151 10.67 -1.93 22.62
CA ALA A 151 9.49 -1.84 23.48
C ALA A 151 8.17 -1.88 22.70
N PHE A 152 8.12 -1.27 21.52
CA PHE A 152 6.93 -1.29 20.66
C PHE A 152 6.58 -2.68 20.09
N MET A 153 7.56 -3.60 20.00
CA MET A 153 7.32 -4.99 19.66
C MET A 153 6.97 -5.83 20.89
N HIS A 154 7.69 -5.61 21.99
CA HIS A 154 7.45 -6.37 23.22
C HIS A 154 6.06 -6.11 23.79
N VAL A 155 5.55 -4.88 23.73
CA VAL A 155 4.18 -4.55 24.15
C VAL A 155 3.12 -5.30 23.33
N GLN A 156 3.41 -5.67 22.07
CA GLN A 156 2.45 -6.41 21.25
C GLN A 156 2.21 -7.84 21.75
N ILE A 157 3.14 -8.43 22.51
CA ILE A 157 2.96 -9.74 23.13
C ILE A 157 1.74 -9.74 24.06
N ALA A 158 1.45 -8.61 24.72
CA ALA A 158 0.27 -8.47 25.59
C ALA A 158 -1.08 -8.58 24.86
N TRP A 159 -1.09 -8.36 23.52
CA TRP A 159 -2.30 -8.36 22.70
C TRP A 159 -2.36 -9.55 21.73
N ARG A 160 -1.23 -10.24 21.54
CA ARG A 160 -1.09 -11.32 20.56
C ARG A 160 -0.54 -12.52 21.26
N GLU A 161 -1.26 -13.63 21.17
CA GLU A 161 -0.74 -14.91 21.62
C GLU A 161 0.58 -15.23 20.88
N ASP A 162 1.52 -15.84 21.59
CA ASP A 162 2.90 -16.18 21.15
C ASP A 162 2.92 -17.14 19.95
N SER A 163 2.39 -16.77 18.84
CA SER A 163 2.40 -17.65 17.68
C SER A 163 3.07 -16.98 16.48
N TYR A 164 4.38 -17.13 16.42
CA TYR A 164 5.15 -16.95 15.19
C TYR A 164 4.78 -18.04 14.18
N PHE A 165 3.52 -18.02 13.71
CA PHE A 165 3.11 -18.94 12.66
C PHE A 165 3.58 -18.39 11.31
N PRO A 166 3.99 -19.26 10.37
CA PRO A 166 4.18 -18.83 8.99
C PRO A 166 2.90 -18.11 8.51
N VAL A 167 3.05 -17.02 7.81
CA VAL A 167 1.95 -16.18 7.28
C VAL A 167 0.84 -17.03 6.66
N ILE A 168 1.22 -18.05 5.88
CA ILE A 168 0.28 -18.99 5.25
C ILE A 168 -0.51 -19.78 6.30
N GLY A 169 0.13 -20.21 7.40
CA GLY A 169 -0.53 -20.95 8.48
C GLY A 169 -1.55 -20.09 9.23
N VAL A 170 -1.22 -18.82 9.49
CA VAL A 170 -2.14 -17.85 10.13
C VAL A 170 -3.36 -17.62 9.24
N MET A 171 -3.15 -17.37 7.94
CA MET A 171 -4.24 -17.19 6.99
C MET A 171 -5.11 -18.44 6.85
N TRP A 172 -4.49 -19.62 6.75
CA TRP A 172 -5.22 -20.89 6.64
C TRP A 172 -6.11 -21.13 7.86
N LYS A 173 -5.56 -21.00 9.06
CA LYS A 173 -6.33 -21.14 10.30
C LYS A 173 -7.47 -20.15 10.41
N ALA A 174 -7.25 -18.88 10.01
CA ALA A 174 -8.30 -17.88 9.98
C ALA A 174 -9.41 -18.28 8.98
N CYS A 175 -9.06 -18.58 7.73
CA CYS A 175 -10.05 -18.93 6.69
C CYS A 175 -10.86 -20.18 7.00
N THR A 176 -10.27 -21.14 7.73
CA THR A 176 -10.93 -22.40 8.11
C THR A 176 -11.66 -22.35 9.46
N GLY A 177 -11.68 -21.17 10.12
CA GLY A 177 -12.35 -21.01 11.42
C GLY A 177 -11.64 -21.75 12.58
N GLN A 178 -10.38 -22.13 12.43
CA GLN A 178 -9.57 -22.76 13.48
C GLN A 178 -9.07 -21.76 14.53
N ILE A 179 -9.14 -20.49 14.23
CA ILE A 179 -9.06 -19.37 15.17
C ILE A 179 -10.50 -18.93 15.48
N GLU A 180 -10.68 -17.93 16.33
CA GLU A 180 -12.04 -17.41 16.62
C GLU A 180 -12.81 -17.08 15.33
N PRO A 181 -14.11 -17.41 15.26
CA PRO A 181 -14.96 -17.21 14.06
C PRO A 181 -14.93 -15.78 13.52
N ARG A 182 -14.74 -14.78 14.41
CA ARG A 182 -14.62 -13.36 14.02
C ARG A 182 -13.43 -13.06 13.09
N TYR A 183 -12.40 -13.91 13.05
CA TYR A 183 -11.26 -13.72 12.18
C TYR A 183 -11.41 -14.37 10.80
N THR A 184 -12.45 -15.16 10.60
CA THR A 184 -12.67 -15.86 9.32
C THR A 184 -12.83 -14.88 8.16
N TYR A 185 -13.65 -13.82 8.34
CA TYR A 185 -13.82 -12.81 7.30
C TYR A 185 -12.54 -12.01 7.03
N MET A 186 -11.72 -11.76 8.07
CA MET A 186 -10.42 -11.07 7.92
C MET A 186 -9.44 -11.90 7.08
N GLY A 187 -9.41 -13.22 7.28
CA GLY A 187 -8.60 -14.14 6.46
C GLY A 187 -8.99 -14.08 4.99
N TRP A 188 -10.29 -14.16 4.69
CA TRP A 188 -10.79 -14.04 3.32
C TRP A 188 -10.52 -12.66 2.71
N PHE A 189 -10.62 -11.60 3.51
CA PHE A 189 -10.29 -10.25 3.06
C PHE A 189 -8.80 -10.11 2.70
N CYS A 190 -7.90 -10.76 3.45
CA CYS A 190 -6.48 -10.82 3.11
C CYS A 190 -6.24 -11.54 1.77
N ILE A 191 -6.93 -12.68 1.53
CA ILE A 191 -6.82 -13.40 0.25
C ILE A 191 -7.29 -12.51 -0.91
N ALA A 192 -8.42 -11.82 -0.74
CA ALA A 192 -8.93 -10.89 -1.75
C ALA A 192 -7.92 -9.74 -2.01
N ALA A 193 -7.30 -9.20 -0.96
CA ALA A 193 -6.29 -8.16 -1.10
C ALA A 193 -5.04 -8.67 -1.87
N PHE A 194 -4.55 -9.87 -1.57
CA PHE A 194 -3.44 -10.45 -2.33
C PHE A 194 -3.80 -10.68 -3.81
N ALA A 195 -5.04 -11.10 -4.09
CA ALA A 195 -5.52 -11.24 -5.47
C ALA A 195 -5.52 -9.90 -6.21
N VAL A 196 -5.96 -8.81 -5.56
CA VAL A 196 -5.91 -7.46 -6.12
C VAL A 196 -4.46 -7.02 -6.34
N TYR A 197 -3.54 -7.26 -5.40
CA TYR A 197 -2.12 -6.92 -5.59
C TYR A 197 -1.47 -7.74 -6.71
N ALA A 198 -1.81 -9.01 -6.87
CA ALA A 198 -1.37 -9.83 -8.00
C ALA A 198 -1.88 -9.26 -9.33
N TYR A 199 -3.15 -8.84 -9.37
CA TYR A 199 -3.70 -8.12 -10.52
C TYR A 199 -2.95 -6.81 -10.80
N MET A 200 -2.60 -6.03 -9.76
CA MET A 200 -1.81 -4.80 -9.91
C MET A 200 -0.42 -5.08 -10.50
N ILE A 201 0.23 -6.19 -10.13
CA ILE A 201 1.50 -6.63 -10.75
C ILE A 201 1.30 -6.91 -12.24
N TYR A 202 0.23 -7.64 -12.60
CA TYR A 202 -0.12 -7.89 -14.00
C TYR A 202 -0.34 -6.58 -14.78
N ARG A 203 -0.96 -5.58 -14.12
CA ARG A 203 -1.19 -4.23 -14.66
C ARG A 203 0.04 -3.32 -14.60
N LYS A 204 1.20 -3.81 -14.15
CA LYS A 204 2.49 -3.09 -14.05
C LYS A 204 2.54 -1.97 -12.99
N TYR A 205 1.67 -2.00 -11.98
CA TYR A 205 1.76 -1.13 -10.80
C TYR A 205 2.75 -1.71 -9.77
N TYR A 206 3.97 -2.03 -10.19
CA TYR A 206 4.91 -2.84 -9.41
C TYR A 206 5.18 -2.27 -8.02
N SER A 207 5.59 -1.00 -7.91
CA SER A 207 5.96 -0.37 -6.64
C SER A 207 4.82 -0.33 -5.64
N MET A 208 3.62 0.03 -6.09
CA MET A 208 2.41 0.06 -5.27
C MET A 208 1.99 -1.33 -4.82
N ALA A 209 2.00 -2.31 -5.74
CA ALA A 209 1.65 -3.69 -5.43
C ALA A 209 2.62 -4.32 -4.43
N PHE A 210 3.92 -4.17 -4.64
CA PHE A 210 4.93 -4.69 -3.70
C PHE A 210 4.84 -4.02 -2.33
N PHE A 211 4.62 -2.70 -2.28
CA PHE A 211 4.34 -2.03 -1.01
C PHE A 211 3.13 -2.64 -0.31
N GLY A 212 2.00 -2.78 -0.99
CA GLY A 212 0.77 -3.34 -0.42
C GLY A 212 0.96 -4.77 0.08
N ILE A 213 1.66 -5.62 -0.69
CA ILE A 213 1.98 -7.00 -0.29
C ILE A 213 2.82 -7.01 0.99
N ILE A 214 3.92 -6.27 1.02
CA ILE A 214 4.83 -6.29 2.18
C ILE A 214 4.15 -5.66 3.40
N ALA A 215 3.40 -4.56 3.20
CA ALA A 215 2.64 -3.91 4.25
C ALA A 215 1.59 -4.84 4.89
N LEU A 216 1.01 -5.76 4.11
CA LEU A 216 0.08 -6.77 4.61
C LEU A 216 0.81 -7.96 5.24
N LEU A 217 1.97 -8.35 4.71
CA LEU A 217 2.76 -9.46 5.27
C LEU A 217 3.25 -9.16 6.69
N VAL A 218 3.63 -7.91 6.99
CA VAL A 218 4.14 -7.52 8.32
C VAL A 218 3.15 -7.86 9.45
N PRO A 219 1.89 -7.42 9.46
CA PRO A 219 0.95 -7.81 10.51
C PRO A 219 0.63 -9.30 10.51
N LEU A 220 0.60 -9.97 9.36
CA LEU A 220 0.33 -11.40 9.24
C LEU A 220 1.42 -12.31 9.80
N THR A 221 2.61 -11.78 10.12
CA THR A 221 3.64 -12.56 10.82
C THR A 221 3.22 -12.92 12.25
N SER A 222 2.25 -12.24 12.81
CA SER A 222 1.79 -12.45 14.18
C SER A 222 0.33 -12.88 14.27
N HIS A 223 -0.61 -12.14 13.67
CA HIS A 223 -2.04 -12.43 13.76
C HIS A 223 -2.83 -11.77 12.62
N VAL A 224 -4.08 -12.25 12.39
CA VAL A 224 -5.00 -11.67 11.39
C VAL A 224 -5.73 -10.43 11.92
N MET A 225 -5.66 -10.20 13.23
CA MET A 225 -6.34 -9.08 13.90
C MET A 225 -5.99 -7.73 13.23
N SER A 226 -6.98 -6.92 13.00
CA SER A 226 -6.85 -5.59 12.39
C SER A 226 -6.31 -5.55 10.95
N THR A 227 -6.16 -6.68 10.25
CA THR A 227 -5.62 -6.70 8.88
C THR A 227 -6.45 -5.88 7.91
N CYS A 228 -7.78 -5.87 8.05
CA CYS A 228 -8.67 -5.03 7.24
C CYS A 228 -8.27 -3.55 7.32
N ARG A 229 -8.00 -3.05 8.53
CA ARG A 229 -7.52 -1.68 8.78
C ARG A 229 -6.16 -1.40 8.10
N PHE A 230 -5.23 -2.37 8.13
CA PHE A 230 -3.93 -2.22 7.46
C PHE A 230 -4.06 -2.21 5.94
N ILE A 231 -4.94 -3.03 5.38
CA ILE A 231 -5.21 -3.07 3.94
C ILE A 231 -5.76 -1.73 3.45
N ILE A 232 -6.80 -1.23 4.11
CA ILE A 232 -7.44 0.05 3.77
C ILE A 232 -6.47 1.21 4.01
N GLY A 233 -5.74 1.20 5.14
CA GLY A 233 -4.74 2.21 5.49
C GLY A 233 -3.55 2.28 4.52
N SER A 234 -3.32 1.28 3.68
CA SER A 234 -2.29 1.33 2.64
C SER A 234 -2.69 2.13 1.40
N PHE A 235 -3.93 2.56 1.26
CA PHE A 235 -4.63 3.22 0.15
C PHE A 235 -4.42 2.60 -1.25
N VAL A 236 -3.29 1.98 -1.53
CA VAL A 236 -2.95 1.45 -2.87
C VAL A 236 -3.94 0.39 -3.36
N ILE A 237 -4.62 -0.30 -2.44
CA ILE A 237 -5.65 -1.29 -2.77
C ILE A 237 -6.81 -0.67 -3.58
N PHE A 238 -7.17 0.59 -3.28
CA PHE A 238 -8.26 1.28 -3.98
C PHE A 238 -7.94 1.52 -5.45
N ILE A 239 -6.66 1.79 -5.77
CA ILE A 239 -6.20 1.92 -7.15
C ILE A 239 -6.39 0.59 -7.88
N GLY A 240 -6.01 -0.53 -7.26
CA GLY A 240 -6.16 -1.86 -7.83
C GLY A 240 -7.61 -2.27 -8.02
N VAL A 241 -8.44 -2.09 -7.00
CA VAL A 241 -9.88 -2.39 -7.05
C VAL A 241 -10.56 -1.55 -8.12
N TYR A 242 -10.28 -0.26 -8.16
CA TYR A 242 -10.88 0.62 -9.15
C TYR A 242 -10.46 0.28 -10.58
N ASP A 243 -9.16 0.00 -10.81
CA ASP A 243 -8.67 -0.46 -12.12
C ASP A 243 -9.32 -1.79 -12.53
N LEU A 244 -9.51 -2.72 -11.59
CA LEU A 244 -10.19 -3.99 -11.82
C LEU A 244 -11.67 -3.77 -12.20
N MET A 245 -12.39 -2.91 -11.50
CA MET A 245 -13.81 -2.62 -11.75
C MET A 245 -14.05 -1.96 -13.09
N THR A 246 -13.15 -1.10 -13.53
CA THR A 246 -13.20 -0.44 -14.84
C THR A 246 -12.53 -1.26 -15.94
N ALA A 247 -12.07 -2.49 -15.62
CA ALA A 247 -11.29 -3.35 -16.50
C ALA A 247 -10.09 -2.62 -17.15
N GLY A 248 -9.49 -1.69 -16.40
CA GLY A 248 -8.38 -0.85 -16.88
C GLY A 248 -8.72 0.08 -18.03
N GLY A 249 -9.98 0.35 -18.24
CA GLY A 249 -10.45 1.03 -19.44
C GLY A 249 -11.52 2.09 -19.20
N ARG A 250 -11.47 2.85 -18.10
CA ARG A 250 -12.47 3.89 -17.84
C ARG A 250 -12.62 4.88 -19.01
N GLU A 251 -11.53 5.35 -19.59
CA GLU A 251 -11.56 6.27 -20.74
C GLU A 251 -12.29 5.64 -21.94
N TYR A 252 -12.01 4.37 -22.20
CA TYR A 252 -12.71 3.60 -23.21
C TYR A 252 -14.19 3.41 -22.87
N LEU A 253 -14.51 3.11 -21.61
CA LEU A 253 -15.89 2.96 -21.14
C LEU A 253 -16.64 4.28 -21.17
N GLU A 254 -16.02 5.40 -20.79
CA GLU A 254 -16.61 6.74 -20.84
C GLU A 254 -16.95 7.14 -22.27
N LEU A 255 -16.04 6.88 -23.21
CA LEU A 255 -16.29 7.14 -24.63
C LEU A 255 -17.42 6.28 -25.19
N LYS A 256 -17.50 5.01 -24.77
CA LYS A 256 -18.48 4.06 -25.30
C LYS A 256 -19.82 4.12 -24.58
N ASN A 257 -19.82 4.30 -23.25
CA ASN A 257 -21.05 4.30 -22.45
C ASN A 257 -20.86 5.02 -21.09
N LYS A 258 -20.94 6.34 -21.12
CA LYS A 258 -20.83 7.20 -19.93
C LYS A 258 -21.83 6.83 -18.82
N LYS A 259 -23.07 6.44 -19.19
CA LYS A 259 -24.09 6.04 -18.21
C LYS A 259 -23.69 4.78 -17.44
N LYS A 260 -23.04 3.81 -18.10
CA LYS A 260 -22.55 2.59 -17.44
C LYS A 260 -21.47 2.88 -16.42
N VAL A 261 -20.54 3.79 -16.71
CA VAL A 261 -19.49 4.18 -15.78
C VAL A 261 -20.05 4.88 -14.56
N ILE A 262 -20.97 5.84 -14.76
CA ILE A 262 -21.65 6.53 -13.66
C ILE A 262 -22.41 5.51 -12.79
N ALA A 263 -23.11 4.54 -13.40
CA ALA A 263 -23.83 3.51 -12.66
C ALA A 263 -22.87 2.65 -11.81
N ILE A 264 -21.74 2.21 -12.36
CA ILE A 264 -20.72 1.44 -11.61
C ILE A 264 -20.19 2.28 -10.44
N ASP A 265 -19.78 3.51 -10.69
CA ASP A 265 -19.25 4.40 -9.65
C ASP A 265 -20.30 4.61 -8.54
N SER A 266 -21.57 4.83 -8.92
CA SER A 266 -22.66 5.04 -7.96
C SER A 266 -22.94 3.81 -7.12
N ILE A 267 -22.98 2.62 -7.73
CA ILE A 267 -23.21 1.34 -7.02
C ILE A 267 -22.07 1.12 -6.00
N VAL A 268 -20.82 1.33 -6.41
CA VAL A 268 -19.67 1.14 -5.52
C VAL A 268 -19.70 2.12 -4.36
N LEU A 269 -19.94 3.40 -4.64
CA LEU A 269 -20.03 4.44 -3.60
C LEU A 269 -21.15 4.13 -2.60
N ILE A 270 -22.34 3.77 -3.08
CA ILE A 270 -23.47 3.44 -2.21
C ILE A 270 -23.15 2.20 -1.36
N THR A 271 -22.59 1.16 -1.98
CA THR A 271 -22.24 -0.09 -1.28
C THR A 271 -21.17 0.17 -0.22
N PHE A 272 -20.12 0.91 -0.55
CA PHE A 272 -19.05 1.25 0.38
C PHE A 272 -19.59 2.08 1.54
N PHE A 273 -20.38 3.10 1.25
CA PHE A 273 -20.96 3.96 2.27
C PHE A 273 -21.92 3.20 3.21
N ALA A 274 -22.75 2.31 2.66
CA ALA A 274 -23.63 1.47 3.46
C ALA A 274 -22.84 0.52 4.38
N LEU A 275 -21.77 -0.09 3.86
CA LEU A 275 -20.89 -0.93 4.67
C LEU A 275 -20.15 -0.13 5.73
N GLU A 276 -19.67 1.06 5.41
CA GLU A 276 -19.00 1.96 6.37
C GLU A 276 -19.95 2.34 7.51
N LEU A 277 -21.19 2.74 7.20
CA LEU A 277 -22.19 3.07 8.23
C LEU A 277 -22.50 1.85 9.11
N PHE A 278 -22.61 0.67 8.52
CA PHE A 278 -22.83 -0.57 9.26
C PHE A 278 -21.66 -0.88 10.20
N LEU A 279 -20.43 -0.78 9.72
CA LEU A 279 -19.24 -1.01 10.53
C LEU A 279 -19.07 0.04 11.63
N LEU A 280 -19.39 1.31 11.33
CA LEU A 280 -19.37 2.39 12.31
C LEU A 280 -20.42 2.15 13.42
N PHE A 281 -21.61 1.67 13.05
CA PHE A 281 -22.64 1.28 14.01
C PHE A 281 -22.15 0.15 14.93
N LEU A 282 -21.53 -0.90 14.37
CA LEU A 282 -20.96 -1.99 15.16
C LEU A 282 -19.85 -1.48 16.08
N TRP A 283 -18.97 -0.63 15.58
CA TRP A 283 -17.89 -0.05 16.38
C TRP A 283 -18.40 0.82 17.54
N TYR A 284 -19.44 1.61 17.28
CA TYR A 284 -20.09 2.45 18.30
C TYR A 284 -20.70 1.60 19.42
N ASN A 285 -21.29 0.46 19.08
CA ASN A 285 -21.87 -0.47 20.07
C ASN A 285 -20.83 -1.35 20.77
N SER A 286 -19.54 -1.06 20.62
CA SER A 286 -18.41 -1.80 21.23
C SER A 286 -18.39 -3.29 20.84
N ASP A 287 -18.83 -3.62 19.66
CA ASP A 287 -18.77 -4.99 19.13
C ASP A 287 -17.30 -5.39 18.90
N CYS A 288 -16.86 -6.41 19.64
CA CYS A 288 -15.48 -6.95 19.57
C CYS A 288 -15.07 -7.46 18.17
N TRP A 289 -16.02 -7.55 17.24
CA TRP A 289 -15.78 -8.05 15.88
C TRP A 289 -14.93 -7.13 15.01
N LEU A 290 -14.71 -5.88 15.44
CA LEU A 290 -13.98 -4.88 14.65
C LEU A 290 -12.56 -4.58 15.17
N MET A 291 -12.21 -5.09 16.34
CA MET A 291 -10.89 -4.85 16.94
C MET A 291 -9.80 -5.76 16.41
#